data_d6ea5a229edf924648a20fd577a3d578
#
_entry.id   d6ea5a229edf924648a20fd577a3d578
#
_cell.length_a   1.000
_cell.length_b   1.000
_cell.length_c   1.000
_cell.angle_alpha   90.00
_cell.angle_beta   90.00
_cell.angle_gamma   90.00
#
_symmetry.space_group_name_H-M   'P 1'
#
loop_
_entity.id
_entity.type
_entity.pdbx_description
1 polymer ?
#
loop_
_entity_poly.entity_id
_entity_poly.type
_entity_poly.pdbx_seq_one_letter_code
_entity_poly.pdbx_strand_id
1 'polypeptide(L)'
;MKKLRSQEWFGRKDRDGFLYRSWMKNQGWSHDLFEGRPVIGICNTWSELTPCNAHFRELAEWVKRGVWEAGGFPLEFPVMSLGETQLRPTAMLFRNLVSMDVEESIRGNPMDGVVLLMGCDKTTPALLMGAASCDLPTIGLSGGPMLSGKFRGKDLGSGTGVWQMTDMVRSGQMTMEEFCQAESCMHRSKGHCMTMGTASTMASMVEALGMSLPGNAAIPAVDARRNTLAQLTGRRIVQMVHEDLRISKILKREAFENAIRANAAIGGSTNAVIHLIAIAGRIGVGLCLDDFDRLGSSLPCLVDIQPSGKYLMEDFFYAGGVPAVLRELGESDVLNRDAVTANGQSIWNNVAEAPCWNREVIRRFSEPFKANAGIAVLRGNIAPDGAVIKPSAASPHLLQHRGRAVVFETIEEFHSRINDENLDIDENCVMVLKNCGPKGYPGMAEVGNMLLPPKLLRKGITDMVRISDARMSGTAYGTVVLHVAPEAAAGGPLALVQAGDTVTLDVPKRLLQLEVDDATLAARRSKWQPPAAPQRGWTKLYVEHVLQVDKGADLDFLVGSSGSKVGRDSH
;
A
#
# COMPACT_ATOMS: atom_id res chain seq x y z
N MET A 1 8.96 31.07 -20.70
CA MET A 1 8.48 29.71 -20.41
C MET A 1 9.68 28.78 -20.40
N LYS A 2 9.79 27.88 -19.43
CA LYS A 2 10.82 26.84 -19.41
C LYS A 2 10.63 25.94 -20.65
N LYS A 3 11.74 25.50 -21.27
CA LYS A 3 11.68 24.61 -22.43
C LYS A 3 11.06 23.27 -22.02
N LEU A 4 9.99 22.84 -22.69
CA LEU A 4 9.36 21.54 -22.47
C LEU A 4 10.35 20.42 -22.81
N ARG A 5 10.38 19.35 -22.00
CA ARG A 5 11.26 18.20 -22.23
C ARG A 5 10.92 17.48 -23.55
N SER A 6 9.63 17.39 -23.89
CA SER A 6 9.15 16.81 -25.15
C SER A 6 9.71 17.50 -26.39
N GLN A 7 10.10 18.78 -26.30
CA GLN A 7 10.69 19.53 -27.42
C GLN A 7 12.13 19.09 -27.72
N GLU A 8 12.76 18.32 -26.86
CA GLU A 8 14.04 17.67 -27.16
C GLU A 8 13.88 16.52 -28.18
N TRP A 9 12.66 16.04 -28.40
CA TRP A 9 12.26 15.10 -29.46
C TRP A 9 11.53 15.86 -30.58
N PHE A 10 10.36 16.39 -30.28
CA PHE A 10 9.44 16.94 -31.28
C PHE A 10 9.85 18.31 -31.84
N GLY A 11 10.60 19.10 -31.07
CA GLY A 11 11.09 20.42 -31.49
C GLY A 11 12.35 20.40 -32.37
N ARG A 12 12.98 19.23 -32.57
CA ARG A 12 14.17 19.11 -33.43
C ARG A 12 13.82 19.35 -34.90
N LYS A 13 14.68 20.07 -35.62
CA LYS A 13 14.53 20.39 -37.04
C LYS A 13 15.47 19.59 -37.95
N ASP A 14 15.96 18.46 -37.46
CA ASP A 14 16.85 17.54 -38.13
C ASP A 14 16.16 16.23 -38.52
N ARG A 15 16.95 15.25 -38.99
CA ARG A 15 16.52 13.91 -39.35
C ARG A 15 15.76 13.24 -38.20
N ASP A 16 16.24 13.34 -36.99
CA ASP A 16 15.65 12.65 -35.83
C ASP A 16 14.30 13.27 -35.48
N GLY A 17 14.19 14.61 -35.47
CA GLY A 17 12.90 15.28 -35.28
C GLY A 17 11.89 14.93 -36.37
N PHE A 18 12.34 14.76 -37.64
CA PHE A 18 11.49 14.24 -38.69
C PHE A 18 10.98 12.83 -38.38
N LEU A 19 11.86 11.92 -37.95
CA LEU A 19 11.49 10.55 -37.59
C LEU A 19 10.46 10.54 -36.46
N TYR A 20 10.73 11.23 -35.36
CA TYR A 20 9.83 11.28 -34.21
C TYR A 20 8.43 11.76 -34.59
N ARG A 21 8.30 12.86 -35.30
CA ARG A 21 7.00 13.41 -35.70
C ARG A 21 6.31 12.58 -36.78
N SER A 22 7.04 12.07 -37.76
CA SER A 22 6.43 11.28 -38.87
C SER A 22 5.83 9.98 -38.37
N TRP A 23 6.51 9.29 -37.42
CA TRP A 23 5.97 8.08 -36.80
C TRP A 23 4.73 8.36 -35.95
N MET A 24 4.70 9.47 -35.23
CA MET A 24 3.51 9.85 -34.47
C MET A 24 2.33 10.21 -35.39
N LYS A 25 2.61 10.84 -36.54
CA LYS A 25 1.58 11.21 -37.54
C LYS A 25 0.88 9.99 -38.18
N ASN A 26 1.45 8.79 -38.13
CA ASN A 26 0.79 7.60 -38.62
C ASN A 26 -0.49 7.24 -37.84
N GLN A 27 -0.63 7.79 -36.63
CA GLN A 27 -1.83 7.66 -35.80
C GLN A 27 -2.87 8.76 -36.06
N GLY A 28 -2.66 9.62 -37.05
CA GLY A 28 -3.58 10.70 -37.42
C GLY A 28 -3.35 12.03 -36.66
N TRP A 29 -2.24 12.18 -35.94
CA TRP A 29 -1.96 13.41 -35.21
C TRP A 29 -1.53 14.56 -36.13
N SER A 30 -2.12 15.75 -35.94
CA SER A 30 -1.76 16.96 -36.69
C SER A 30 -0.42 17.54 -36.23
N HIS A 31 0.21 18.34 -37.11
CA HIS A 31 1.56 18.85 -36.86
C HIS A 31 1.63 19.83 -35.66
N ASP A 32 0.61 20.64 -35.47
CA ASP A 32 0.52 21.63 -34.40
C ASP A 32 0.58 21.03 -32.98
N LEU A 33 0.26 19.75 -32.82
CA LEU A 33 0.35 19.06 -31.53
C LEU A 33 1.80 18.88 -31.05
N PHE A 34 2.76 18.92 -31.94
CA PHE A 34 4.20 18.81 -31.62
C PHE A 34 4.86 20.15 -31.34
N GLU A 35 4.14 21.26 -31.48
CA GLU A 35 4.67 22.63 -31.37
C GLU A 35 4.30 23.25 -30.03
N GLY A 36 5.18 23.06 -29.01
CA GLY A 36 5.08 23.77 -27.73
C GLY A 36 3.91 23.35 -26.83
N ARG A 37 3.18 22.29 -27.14
CA ARG A 37 2.16 21.72 -26.24
C ARG A 37 2.82 20.78 -25.23
N PRO A 38 2.47 20.86 -23.93
CA PRO A 38 2.91 19.87 -22.95
C PRO A 38 2.42 18.46 -23.33
N VAL A 39 3.33 17.51 -23.40
CA VAL A 39 3.02 16.11 -23.63
C VAL A 39 2.78 15.44 -22.28
N ILE A 40 1.58 14.93 -22.07
CA ILE A 40 1.16 14.30 -20.81
C ILE A 40 1.04 12.79 -21.02
N GLY A 41 1.91 12.05 -20.32
CA GLY A 41 1.80 10.59 -20.25
C GLY A 41 0.66 10.18 -19.30
N ILE A 42 -0.19 9.26 -19.75
CA ILE A 42 -1.20 8.63 -18.90
C ILE A 42 -0.76 7.18 -18.67
N CYS A 43 -0.16 6.94 -17.49
CA CYS A 43 0.31 5.62 -17.08
C CYS A 43 -0.90 4.78 -16.67
N ASN A 44 -1.28 3.82 -17.50
CA ASN A 44 -2.50 3.03 -17.30
C ASN A 44 -2.19 1.58 -16.92
N THR A 45 -2.66 1.19 -15.74
CA THR A 45 -2.60 -0.18 -15.22
C THR A 45 -3.88 -0.98 -15.49
N TRP A 46 -4.61 -0.68 -16.55
CA TRP A 46 -5.80 -1.42 -16.91
C TRP A 46 -5.49 -2.90 -17.19
N SER A 47 -6.34 -3.79 -16.68
CA SER A 47 -6.31 -5.22 -17.04
C SER A 47 -7.63 -5.89 -16.66
N GLU A 48 -8.10 -6.83 -17.45
CA GLU A 48 -9.20 -7.73 -17.09
C GLU A 48 -8.80 -8.73 -16.00
N LEU A 49 -7.49 -9.04 -15.89
CA LEU A 49 -6.94 -9.89 -14.83
C LEU A 49 -6.81 -9.19 -13.47
N THR A 50 -7.04 -7.88 -13.44
CA THR A 50 -7.00 -7.08 -12.20
C THR A 50 -8.33 -6.35 -12.03
N PRO A 51 -9.34 -6.97 -11.39
CA PRO A 51 -10.68 -6.39 -11.27
C PRO A 51 -10.72 -4.98 -10.68
N CYS A 52 -9.80 -4.67 -9.77
CA CYS A 52 -9.65 -3.32 -9.18
C CYS A 52 -9.40 -2.23 -10.24
N ASN A 53 -8.76 -2.58 -11.36
CA ASN A 53 -8.31 -1.66 -12.42
C ASN A 53 -9.15 -1.80 -13.72
N ALA A 54 -10.17 -2.64 -13.73
CA ALA A 54 -10.92 -2.99 -14.94
C ALA A 54 -11.65 -1.82 -15.62
N HIS A 55 -11.86 -0.70 -14.91
CA HIS A 55 -12.51 0.51 -15.43
C HIS A 55 -11.54 1.60 -15.92
N PHE A 56 -10.23 1.35 -15.90
CA PHE A 56 -9.24 2.39 -16.18
C PHE A 56 -9.16 2.84 -17.63
N ARG A 57 -9.65 2.07 -18.59
CA ARG A 57 -9.83 2.55 -19.97
C ARG A 57 -10.79 3.74 -20.01
N GLU A 58 -11.92 3.61 -19.33
CA GLU A 58 -12.92 4.68 -19.24
C GLU A 58 -12.36 5.89 -18.49
N LEU A 59 -11.67 5.64 -17.36
CA LEU A 59 -11.10 6.70 -16.54
C LEU A 59 -10.01 7.48 -17.30
N ALA A 60 -9.18 6.81 -18.11
CA ALA A 60 -8.17 7.43 -18.96
C ALA A 60 -8.78 8.41 -19.96
N GLU A 61 -9.94 8.09 -20.55
CA GLU A 61 -10.62 8.99 -21.49
C GLU A 61 -11.07 10.31 -20.82
N TRP A 62 -11.50 10.25 -19.56
CA TRP A 62 -11.83 11.47 -18.81
C TRP A 62 -10.57 12.30 -18.52
N VAL A 63 -9.45 11.69 -18.19
CA VAL A 63 -8.17 12.39 -18.04
C VAL A 63 -7.76 13.06 -19.35
N LYS A 64 -7.83 12.33 -20.49
CA LYS A 64 -7.51 12.87 -21.83
C LYS A 64 -8.33 14.12 -22.14
N ARG A 65 -9.64 14.11 -21.85
CA ARG A 65 -10.50 15.29 -22.02
C ARG A 65 -9.96 16.50 -21.27
N GLY A 66 -9.62 16.33 -19.98
CA GLY A 66 -9.06 17.41 -19.17
C GLY A 66 -7.72 17.92 -19.71
N VAL A 67 -6.85 17.04 -20.19
CA VAL A 67 -5.57 17.42 -20.81
C VAL A 67 -5.79 18.24 -22.08
N TRP A 68 -6.71 17.79 -22.97
CA TRP A 68 -7.06 18.53 -24.19
C TRP A 68 -7.62 19.92 -23.90
N GLU A 69 -8.55 20.02 -22.95
CA GLU A 69 -9.15 21.29 -22.52
C GLU A 69 -8.12 22.29 -22.00
N ALA A 70 -7.05 21.82 -21.35
CA ALA A 70 -5.98 22.64 -20.83
C ALA A 70 -4.87 22.93 -21.88
N GLY A 71 -5.01 22.46 -23.13
CA GLY A 71 -4.06 22.71 -24.21
C GLY A 71 -2.85 21.76 -24.22
N GLY A 72 -2.91 20.65 -23.48
CA GLY A 72 -1.89 19.60 -23.49
C GLY A 72 -2.12 18.58 -24.63
N PHE A 73 -1.17 17.67 -24.79
CA PHE A 73 -1.24 16.53 -25.72
C PHE A 73 -1.15 15.22 -24.91
N PRO A 74 -2.27 14.50 -24.67
CA PRO A 74 -2.28 13.29 -23.87
C PRO A 74 -1.83 12.08 -24.70
N LEU A 75 -0.93 11.28 -24.13
CA LEU A 75 -0.48 10.01 -24.68
C LEU A 75 -0.57 8.93 -23.60
N GLU A 76 -1.43 7.94 -23.81
CA GLU A 76 -1.61 6.83 -22.91
C GLU A 76 -0.58 5.73 -23.17
N PHE A 77 -0.02 5.16 -22.10
CA PHE A 77 0.88 4.02 -22.18
C PHE A 77 0.56 2.98 -21.10
N PRO A 78 0.68 1.67 -21.43
CA PRO A 78 0.42 0.60 -20.50
C PRO A 78 1.63 0.32 -19.63
N VAL A 79 1.37 -0.16 -18.41
CA VAL A 79 2.34 -0.84 -17.55
C VAL A 79 1.65 -2.08 -16.96
N MET A 80 2.44 -3.04 -16.43
CA MET A 80 1.88 -4.24 -15.84
C MET A 80 0.90 -3.92 -14.71
N SER A 81 -0.26 -4.56 -14.73
CA SER A 81 -1.30 -4.44 -13.69
C SER A 81 -1.10 -5.49 -12.60
N LEU A 82 -1.16 -5.06 -11.34
CA LEU A 82 -0.92 -5.92 -10.17
C LEU A 82 -2.23 -6.16 -9.40
N GLY A 83 -2.81 -7.34 -9.54
CA GLY A 83 -4.03 -7.76 -8.85
C GLY A 83 -3.71 -8.74 -7.72
N GLU A 84 -3.81 -8.33 -6.44
CA GLU A 84 -3.46 -9.17 -5.29
C GLU A 84 -4.29 -10.46 -5.23
N THR A 85 -5.55 -10.41 -5.65
CA THR A 85 -6.43 -11.58 -5.59
C THR A 85 -6.11 -12.67 -6.59
N GLN A 86 -5.53 -12.33 -7.76
CA GLN A 86 -5.30 -13.27 -8.86
C GLN A 86 -3.81 -13.58 -9.07
N LEU A 87 -2.94 -12.58 -8.91
CA LEU A 87 -1.52 -12.70 -9.22
C LEU A 87 -0.77 -13.53 -8.17
N ARG A 88 -0.01 -14.55 -8.63
CA ARG A 88 0.75 -15.47 -7.77
C ARG A 88 2.25 -15.41 -8.10
N PRO A 89 3.12 -15.64 -7.10
CA PRO A 89 2.84 -16.04 -5.71
C PRO A 89 2.19 -14.93 -4.87
N THR A 90 2.48 -13.66 -5.15
CA THR A 90 1.90 -12.45 -4.54
C THR A 90 2.17 -11.25 -5.44
N ALA A 91 1.26 -10.28 -5.50
CA ALA A 91 1.46 -9.05 -6.27
C ALA A 91 2.69 -8.25 -5.81
N MET A 92 3.10 -8.37 -4.56
CA MET A 92 4.27 -7.67 -4.02
C MET A 92 5.59 -8.11 -4.68
N LEU A 93 5.72 -9.35 -5.15
CA LEU A 93 6.89 -9.81 -5.90
C LEU A 93 7.13 -8.92 -7.14
N PHE A 94 6.06 -8.43 -7.74
CA PHE A 94 6.12 -7.66 -8.99
C PHE A 94 6.11 -6.15 -8.77
N ARG A 95 5.95 -5.64 -7.52
CA ARG A 95 5.92 -4.19 -7.24
C ARG A 95 7.15 -3.47 -7.77
N ASN A 96 8.33 -4.01 -7.51
CA ASN A 96 9.59 -3.39 -7.93
C ASN A 96 9.82 -3.51 -9.45
N LEU A 97 9.41 -4.63 -10.06
CA LEU A 97 9.43 -4.82 -11.52
C LEU A 97 8.59 -3.76 -12.23
N VAL A 98 7.36 -3.55 -11.76
CA VAL A 98 6.47 -2.51 -12.32
C VAL A 98 7.03 -1.11 -12.07
N SER A 99 7.68 -0.87 -10.93
CA SER A 99 8.31 0.43 -10.70
C SER A 99 9.44 0.72 -11.69
N MET A 100 10.21 -0.29 -12.13
CA MET A 100 11.20 -0.14 -13.21
C MET A 100 10.53 0.12 -14.55
N ASP A 101 9.46 -0.62 -14.88
CA ASP A 101 8.69 -0.41 -16.12
C ASP A 101 8.17 1.01 -16.22
N VAL A 102 7.59 1.54 -15.13
CA VAL A 102 7.12 2.94 -15.04
C VAL A 102 8.28 3.92 -15.22
N GLU A 103 9.39 3.73 -14.50
CA GLU A 103 10.56 4.60 -14.55
C GLU A 103 11.12 4.68 -15.98
N GLU A 104 11.37 3.54 -16.62
CA GLU A 104 11.96 3.52 -17.95
C GLU A 104 10.98 3.98 -19.03
N SER A 105 9.69 3.69 -18.88
CA SER A 105 8.64 4.22 -19.77
C SER A 105 8.58 5.75 -19.73
N ILE A 106 8.68 6.36 -18.55
CA ILE A 106 8.69 7.83 -18.41
C ILE A 106 9.99 8.42 -18.94
N ARG A 107 11.13 7.84 -18.60
CA ARG A 107 12.45 8.35 -18.98
C ARG A 107 12.69 8.25 -20.48
N GLY A 108 12.35 7.13 -21.08
CA GLY A 108 12.59 6.83 -22.49
C GLY A 108 11.68 7.60 -23.47
N ASN A 109 10.56 8.17 -23.03
CA ASN A 109 9.56 8.79 -23.89
C ASN A 109 9.43 10.30 -23.71
N PRO A 110 8.92 11.05 -24.71
CA PRO A 110 8.86 12.51 -24.75
C PRO A 110 7.76 13.11 -23.86
N MET A 111 7.73 12.80 -22.57
CA MET A 111 6.71 13.30 -21.63
C MET A 111 7.20 14.51 -20.85
N ASP A 112 6.33 15.49 -20.63
CA ASP A 112 6.56 16.68 -19.80
C ASP A 112 5.95 16.54 -18.41
N GLY A 113 4.88 15.74 -18.30
CA GLY A 113 4.20 15.41 -17.05
C GLY A 113 3.46 14.06 -17.16
N VAL A 114 3.08 13.49 -16.01
CA VAL A 114 2.50 12.15 -15.94
C VAL A 114 1.28 12.12 -15.01
N VAL A 115 0.21 11.47 -15.47
CA VAL A 115 -0.92 11.05 -14.63
C VAL A 115 -0.79 9.55 -14.37
N LEU A 116 -0.82 9.16 -13.10
CA LEU A 116 -0.73 7.77 -12.66
C LEU A 116 -2.14 7.25 -12.34
N LEU A 117 -2.65 6.28 -13.12
CA LEU A 117 -3.91 5.59 -12.83
C LEU A 117 -3.64 4.42 -11.88
N MET A 118 -4.05 4.56 -10.63
CA MET A 118 -3.70 3.68 -9.50
C MET A 118 -4.95 3.03 -8.93
N GLY A 119 -4.92 1.72 -8.68
CA GLY A 119 -6.08 0.99 -8.17
C GLY A 119 -5.76 -0.02 -7.09
N CYS A 120 -5.34 -1.21 -7.47
CA CYS A 120 -5.01 -2.26 -6.51
C CYS A 120 -3.80 -1.88 -5.65
N ASP A 121 -3.67 -2.55 -4.51
CA ASP A 121 -2.78 -2.18 -3.40
C ASP A 121 -1.27 -2.12 -3.74
N LYS A 122 -0.80 -2.87 -4.74
CA LYS A 122 0.62 -2.84 -5.17
C LYS A 122 0.84 -1.98 -6.41
N THR A 123 -0.21 -1.67 -7.20
CA THR A 123 -0.07 -0.73 -8.32
C THR A 123 0.22 0.69 -7.82
N THR A 124 -0.48 1.14 -6.79
CA THR A 124 -0.28 2.49 -6.24
C THR A 124 1.18 2.77 -5.84
N PRO A 125 1.82 1.98 -4.96
CA PRO A 125 3.21 2.24 -4.60
C PRO A 125 4.18 2.01 -5.77
N ALA A 126 3.95 1.02 -6.65
CA ALA A 126 4.82 0.78 -7.80
C ALA A 126 4.90 1.99 -8.74
N LEU A 127 3.74 2.59 -9.07
CA LEU A 127 3.69 3.76 -9.93
C LEU A 127 4.34 4.99 -9.28
N LEU A 128 4.09 5.22 -7.99
CA LEU A 128 4.73 6.33 -7.26
C LEU A 128 6.25 6.16 -7.16
N MET A 129 6.75 4.93 -6.91
CA MET A 129 8.19 4.64 -6.87
C MET A 129 8.85 4.96 -8.22
N GLY A 130 8.30 4.46 -9.32
CA GLY A 130 8.85 4.71 -10.66
C GLY A 130 8.80 6.18 -11.05
N ALA A 131 7.70 6.88 -10.80
CA ALA A 131 7.59 8.30 -11.09
C ALA A 131 8.50 9.17 -10.20
N ALA A 132 8.68 8.78 -8.91
CA ALA A 132 9.58 9.46 -7.99
C ALA A 132 11.04 9.43 -8.49
N SER A 133 11.47 8.29 -9.07
CA SER A 133 12.81 8.16 -9.67
C SER A 133 13.05 9.08 -10.87
N CYS A 134 11.99 9.53 -11.57
CA CYS A 134 12.10 10.37 -12.79
C CYS A 134 12.10 11.88 -12.52
N ASP A 135 11.49 12.31 -11.43
CA ASP A 135 11.33 13.72 -11.02
C ASP A 135 10.69 14.62 -12.10
N LEU A 136 9.57 14.20 -12.67
CA LEU A 136 8.72 15.05 -13.52
C LEU A 136 7.48 15.56 -12.75
N PRO A 137 6.79 16.60 -13.26
CA PRO A 137 5.42 16.90 -12.82
C PRO A 137 4.56 15.65 -12.87
N THR A 138 4.02 15.23 -11.72
CA THR A 138 3.28 13.98 -11.59
C THR A 138 2.09 14.14 -10.66
N ILE A 139 0.93 13.61 -11.06
CA ILE A 139 -0.28 13.59 -10.26
C ILE A 139 -0.91 12.19 -10.26
N GLY A 140 -1.39 11.75 -9.11
CA GLY A 140 -2.07 10.48 -8.96
C GLY A 140 -3.59 10.58 -9.10
N LEU A 141 -4.19 9.56 -9.68
CA LEU A 141 -5.64 9.37 -9.74
C LEU A 141 -5.98 7.94 -9.32
N SER A 142 -6.61 7.79 -8.16
CA SER A 142 -7.05 6.48 -7.68
C SER A 142 -8.34 6.03 -8.38
N GLY A 143 -8.46 4.72 -8.61
CA GLY A 143 -9.67 4.15 -9.23
C GLY A 143 -10.92 4.24 -8.36
N GLY A 144 -10.75 4.37 -7.06
CA GLY A 144 -11.84 4.43 -6.08
C GLY A 144 -12.29 3.06 -5.57
N PRO A 145 -12.94 3.02 -4.40
CA PRO A 145 -13.46 1.79 -3.82
C PRO A 145 -14.72 1.29 -4.54
N MET A 146 -14.98 -0.02 -4.42
CA MET A 146 -16.26 -0.63 -4.78
C MET A 146 -17.39 -0.09 -3.89
N LEU A 147 -18.63 -0.21 -4.35
CA LEU A 147 -19.82 -0.02 -3.53
C LEU A 147 -19.89 -1.07 -2.42
N SER A 148 -20.48 -0.71 -1.28
CA SER A 148 -20.66 -1.59 -0.13
C SER A 148 -21.38 -2.89 -0.49
N GLY A 149 -20.80 -4.05 -0.17
CA GLY A 149 -21.45 -5.35 -0.32
C GLY A 149 -22.65 -5.48 0.62
N LYS A 150 -23.63 -6.31 0.26
CA LYS A 150 -24.81 -6.56 1.08
C LYS A 150 -25.15 -8.05 1.08
N PHE A 151 -25.24 -8.66 2.25
CA PHE A 151 -25.66 -10.05 2.39
C PHE A 151 -26.67 -10.18 3.53
N ARG A 152 -27.83 -10.76 3.24
CA ARG A 152 -28.92 -10.95 4.21
C ARG A 152 -29.26 -9.68 4.99
N GLY A 153 -29.29 -8.54 4.30
CA GLY A 153 -29.64 -7.22 4.89
C GLY A 153 -28.53 -6.53 5.68
N LYS A 154 -27.34 -7.13 5.79
CA LYS A 154 -26.18 -6.55 6.49
C LYS A 154 -25.09 -6.15 5.51
N ASP A 155 -24.29 -5.18 5.92
CA ASP A 155 -23.09 -4.80 5.19
C ASP A 155 -22.06 -5.93 5.17
N LEU A 156 -21.44 -6.13 4.00
CA LEU A 156 -20.43 -7.15 3.78
C LEU A 156 -19.20 -6.50 3.16
N GLY A 157 -18.14 -6.33 3.95
CA GLY A 157 -16.88 -5.75 3.50
C GLY A 157 -16.00 -6.75 2.79
N SER A 158 -15.38 -6.36 1.68
CA SER A 158 -14.37 -7.16 0.97
C SER A 158 -13.21 -7.52 1.90
N GLY A 159 -12.71 -8.73 1.81
CA GLY A 159 -11.62 -9.24 2.65
C GLY A 159 -12.06 -9.45 4.10
N THR A 160 -12.37 -8.42 4.86
CA THR A 160 -12.78 -8.56 6.28
C THR A 160 -13.97 -9.53 6.43
N GLY A 161 -14.99 -9.40 5.59
CA GLY A 161 -16.12 -10.34 5.58
C GLY A 161 -15.71 -11.77 5.21
N VAL A 162 -14.74 -11.92 4.30
CA VAL A 162 -14.19 -13.24 3.94
C VAL A 162 -13.53 -13.90 5.15
N TRP A 163 -12.69 -13.16 5.88
CA TRP A 163 -12.03 -13.69 7.09
C TRP A 163 -13.06 -14.11 8.14
N GLN A 164 -14.03 -13.26 8.44
CA GLN A 164 -15.10 -13.54 9.40
C GLN A 164 -15.92 -14.78 9.02
N MET A 165 -16.38 -14.86 7.78
CA MET A 165 -17.15 -16.02 7.30
C MET A 165 -16.30 -17.30 7.24
N THR A 166 -15.00 -17.20 6.93
CA THR A 166 -14.07 -18.34 6.99
C THR A 166 -13.99 -18.88 8.42
N ASP A 167 -13.86 -18.02 9.42
CA ASP A 167 -13.85 -18.45 10.83
C ASP A 167 -15.21 -19.08 11.23
N MET A 168 -16.33 -18.55 10.76
CA MET A 168 -17.67 -19.14 10.99
C MET A 168 -17.80 -20.54 10.36
N VAL A 169 -17.30 -20.75 9.14
CA VAL A 169 -17.27 -22.06 8.49
C VAL A 169 -16.39 -23.03 9.29
N ARG A 170 -15.18 -22.61 9.67
CA ARG A 170 -14.21 -23.42 10.43
C ARG A 170 -14.69 -23.77 11.85
N SER A 171 -15.51 -22.93 12.46
CA SER A 171 -16.16 -23.20 13.76
C SER A 171 -17.47 -23.99 13.65
N GLY A 172 -17.99 -24.19 12.45
CA GLY A 172 -19.29 -24.88 12.21
C GLY A 172 -20.52 -24.00 12.41
N GLN A 173 -20.34 -22.66 12.48
CA GLN A 173 -21.44 -21.68 12.61
C GLN A 173 -22.04 -21.29 11.26
N MET A 174 -21.38 -21.60 10.15
CA MET A 174 -21.82 -21.36 8.78
C MET A 174 -21.50 -22.57 7.91
N THR A 175 -22.40 -22.91 7.00
CA THR A 175 -22.12 -23.97 6.01
C THR A 175 -21.30 -23.39 4.84
N MET A 176 -20.60 -24.27 4.11
CA MET A 176 -19.89 -23.87 2.89
C MET A 176 -20.86 -23.36 1.81
N GLU A 177 -22.08 -23.89 1.74
CA GLU A 177 -23.11 -23.41 0.82
C GLU A 177 -23.51 -21.96 1.12
N GLU A 178 -23.77 -21.62 2.40
CA GLU A 178 -24.07 -20.25 2.82
C GLU A 178 -22.91 -19.30 2.54
N PHE A 179 -21.67 -19.76 2.74
CA PHE A 179 -20.47 -18.99 2.41
C PHE A 179 -20.41 -18.68 0.90
N CYS A 180 -20.65 -19.67 0.04
CA CYS A 180 -20.70 -19.48 -1.41
C CYS A 180 -21.84 -18.55 -1.86
N GLN A 181 -22.99 -18.54 -1.17
CA GLN A 181 -24.08 -17.60 -1.47
C GLN A 181 -23.68 -16.13 -1.26
N ALA A 182 -22.76 -15.84 -0.32
CA ALA A 182 -22.28 -14.49 -0.07
C ALA A 182 -21.37 -13.95 -1.19
N GLU A 183 -20.77 -14.84 -2.00
CA GLU A 183 -19.81 -14.48 -3.05
C GLU A 183 -20.38 -13.46 -4.04
N SER A 184 -21.58 -13.71 -4.58
CA SER A 184 -22.24 -12.81 -5.54
C SER A 184 -22.68 -11.46 -4.93
N CYS A 185 -22.76 -11.39 -3.61
CA CYS A 185 -23.25 -10.21 -2.87
C CYS A 185 -22.14 -9.28 -2.42
N MET A 186 -20.90 -9.76 -2.37
CA MET A 186 -19.78 -9.02 -1.80
C MET A 186 -19.26 -7.93 -2.75
N HIS A 187 -18.95 -8.27 -4.00
CA HIS A 187 -18.30 -7.37 -4.95
C HIS A 187 -19.29 -6.86 -5.99
N ARG A 188 -20.01 -5.77 -5.69
CA ARG A 188 -21.14 -5.25 -6.48
C ARG A 188 -20.78 -4.34 -7.63
N SER A 189 -19.55 -3.84 -7.67
CA SER A 189 -19.11 -2.88 -8.68
C SER A 189 -17.62 -3.02 -8.97
N LYS A 190 -17.15 -2.35 -10.00
CA LYS A 190 -15.72 -2.11 -10.25
C LYS A 190 -15.13 -1.30 -9.11
N GLY A 191 -13.81 -1.30 -8.95
CA GLY A 191 -13.07 -0.57 -7.92
C GLY A 191 -12.21 -1.49 -7.04
N HIS A 192 -11.46 -0.89 -6.13
CA HIS A 192 -10.67 -1.63 -5.14
C HIS A 192 -11.52 -1.98 -3.90
N CYS A 193 -10.94 -2.70 -2.94
CA CYS A 193 -11.64 -3.11 -1.71
C CYS A 193 -12.37 -1.96 -1.03
N MET A 194 -13.62 -2.21 -0.56
CA MET A 194 -14.46 -1.22 0.12
C MET A 194 -14.21 -1.15 1.64
N THR A 195 -13.19 -1.84 2.16
CA THR A 195 -12.70 -1.71 3.54
C THR A 195 -11.41 -0.89 3.56
N MET A 196 -10.95 -0.45 4.73
CA MET A 196 -9.64 0.21 4.89
C MET A 196 -8.51 -0.83 4.84
N GLY A 197 -8.50 -1.64 3.78
CA GLY A 197 -7.41 -2.51 3.40
C GLY A 197 -6.24 -1.73 2.77
N THR A 198 -5.25 -2.43 2.21
CA THR A 198 -4.06 -1.78 1.68
C THR A 198 -4.36 -0.86 0.49
N ALA A 199 -5.28 -1.23 -0.40
CA ALA A 199 -5.65 -0.40 -1.55
C ALA A 199 -6.27 0.94 -1.12
N SER A 200 -7.27 0.92 -0.23
CA SER A 200 -7.89 2.14 0.32
C SER A 200 -6.90 2.96 1.15
N THR A 201 -6.05 2.29 1.94
CA THR A 201 -4.98 2.94 2.70
C THR A 201 -4.04 3.67 1.75
N MET A 202 -3.52 3.01 0.71
CA MET A 202 -2.58 3.66 -0.20
C MET A 202 -3.23 4.78 -1.01
N ALA A 203 -4.51 4.67 -1.40
CA ALA A 203 -5.26 5.77 -1.98
C ALA A 203 -5.34 6.98 -1.02
N SER A 204 -5.57 6.72 0.28
CA SER A 204 -5.56 7.76 1.33
C SER A 204 -4.16 8.35 1.54
N MET A 205 -3.11 7.53 1.43
CA MET A 205 -1.73 8.01 1.51
C MET A 205 -1.37 8.92 0.33
N VAL A 206 -1.81 8.60 -0.88
CA VAL A 206 -1.62 9.47 -2.07
C VAL A 206 -2.21 10.85 -1.82
N GLU A 207 -3.39 10.93 -1.21
CA GLU A 207 -4.05 12.19 -0.86
C GLU A 207 -3.33 12.92 0.28
N ALA A 208 -2.93 12.21 1.34
CA ALA A 208 -2.19 12.78 2.48
C ALA A 208 -0.77 13.22 2.12
N LEU A 209 -0.11 12.57 1.15
CA LEU A 209 1.16 12.99 0.55
C LEU A 209 1.01 14.24 -0.33
N GLY A 210 -0.22 14.67 -0.63
CA GLY A 210 -0.48 15.76 -1.55
C GLY A 210 -0.33 15.41 -3.03
N MET A 211 -0.22 14.14 -3.38
CA MET A 211 0.03 13.67 -4.75
C MET A 211 -1.22 13.59 -5.63
N SER A 212 -2.39 13.94 -5.13
CA SER A 212 -3.67 13.98 -5.86
C SER A 212 -4.48 15.22 -5.54
N LEU A 213 -5.57 15.43 -6.27
CA LEU A 213 -6.58 16.39 -5.87
C LEU A 213 -7.33 15.91 -4.63
N PRO A 214 -7.85 16.83 -3.78
CA PRO A 214 -8.63 16.47 -2.59
C PRO A 214 -9.86 15.61 -2.91
N GLY A 215 -10.18 14.66 -2.03
CA GLY A 215 -11.29 13.72 -2.19
C GLY A 215 -11.00 12.52 -3.08
N ASN A 216 -9.79 12.41 -3.61
CA ASN A 216 -9.40 11.33 -4.52
C ASN A 216 -9.57 9.92 -3.93
N ALA A 217 -9.27 9.72 -2.66
CA ALA A 217 -9.19 8.37 -2.08
C ALA A 217 -10.56 7.67 -1.99
N ALA A 218 -11.59 8.41 -1.55
CA ALA A 218 -12.83 7.81 -1.07
C ALA A 218 -13.99 7.80 -2.06
N ILE A 219 -13.98 8.63 -3.13
CA ILE A 219 -15.06 8.63 -4.14
C ILE A 219 -15.21 7.22 -4.73
N PRO A 220 -16.39 6.59 -4.69
CA PRO A 220 -16.60 5.27 -5.27
C PRO A 220 -16.24 5.21 -6.76
N ALA A 221 -15.74 4.06 -7.22
CA ALA A 221 -15.27 3.88 -8.60
C ALA A 221 -16.35 4.12 -9.67
N VAL A 222 -17.60 3.88 -9.33
CA VAL A 222 -18.76 4.02 -10.24
C VAL A 222 -19.55 5.34 -10.05
N ASP A 223 -19.11 6.18 -9.12
CA ASP A 223 -19.73 7.50 -8.89
C ASP A 223 -19.30 8.49 -9.99
N ALA A 224 -20.24 9.26 -10.54
CA ALA A 224 -19.95 10.23 -11.58
C ALA A 224 -18.89 11.28 -11.18
N ARG A 225 -18.77 11.58 -9.88
CA ARG A 225 -17.74 12.47 -9.34
C ARG A 225 -16.32 11.93 -9.56
N ARG A 226 -16.13 10.61 -9.71
CA ARG A 226 -14.86 10.00 -10.11
C ARG A 226 -14.42 10.44 -11.51
N ASN A 227 -15.34 10.48 -12.45
CA ASN A 227 -15.08 10.96 -13.81
C ASN A 227 -14.79 12.47 -13.82
N THR A 228 -15.52 13.26 -13.03
CA THR A 228 -15.24 14.69 -12.85
C THR A 228 -13.84 14.92 -12.30
N LEU A 229 -13.43 14.16 -11.28
CA LEU A 229 -12.09 14.25 -10.70
C LEU A 229 -11.01 13.87 -11.72
N ALA A 230 -11.25 12.86 -12.56
CA ALA A 230 -10.34 12.46 -13.62
C ALA A 230 -10.12 13.58 -14.64
N GLN A 231 -11.18 14.26 -15.07
CA GLN A 231 -11.11 15.41 -15.97
C GLN A 231 -10.34 16.58 -15.32
N LEU A 232 -10.63 16.90 -14.06
CA LEU A 232 -9.91 17.94 -13.32
C LEU A 232 -8.42 17.60 -13.14
N THR A 233 -8.10 16.31 -12.90
CA THR A 233 -6.72 15.82 -12.83
C THR A 233 -5.99 16.04 -14.15
N GLY A 234 -6.66 15.77 -15.29
CA GLY A 234 -6.13 16.04 -16.62
C GLY A 234 -5.85 17.52 -16.88
N ARG A 235 -6.72 18.42 -16.43
CA ARG A 235 -6.46 19.88 -16.50
C ARG A 235 -5.27 20.26 -15.61
N ARG A 236 -5.23 19.74 -14.40
CA ARG A 236 -4.22 20.12 -13.39
C ARG A 236 -2.80 19.72 -13.79
N ILE A 237 -2.58 18.53 -14.36
CA ILE A 237 -1.23 18.11 -14.75
C ILE A 237 -0.61 19.04 -15.80
N VAL A 238 -1.40 19.58 -16.73
CA VAL A 238 -0.91 20.56 -17.72
C VAL A 238 -0.43 21.83 -17.03
N GLN A 239 -1.19 22.32 -16.03
CA GLN A 239 -0.77 23.48 -15.21
C GLN A 239 0.51 23.19 -14.43
N MET A 240 0.62 21.99 -13.81
CA MET A 240 1.82 21.57 -13.07
C MET A 240 3.08 21.59 -13.96
N VAL A 241 2.94 21.21 -15.25
CA VAL A 241 4.04 21.30 -16.21
C VAL A 241 4.47 22.77 -16.42
N HIS A 242 3.53 23.69 -16.61
CA HIS A 242 3.83 25.12 -16.77
C HIS A 242 4.45 25.75 -15.52
N GLU A 243 4.03 25.29 -14.33
CA GLU A 243 4.55 25.72 -13.02
C GLU A 243 5.89 25.06 -12.67
N ASP A 244 6.33 24.04 -13.45
CA ASP A 244 7.43 23.13 -13.08
C ASP A 244 7.24 22.52 -11.68
N LEU A 245 5.99 22.20 -11.33
CA LEU A 245 5.66 21.56 -10.05
C LEU A 245 5.94 20.06 -10.14
N ARG A 246 7.18 19.69 -9.82
CA ARG A 246 7.69 18.32 -9.89
C ARG A 246 7.33 17.53 -8.65
N ILE A 247 7.37 16.20 -8.77
CA ILE A 247 7.11 15.28 -7.67
C ILE A 247 8.02 15.53 -6.45
N SER A 248 9.30 15.90 -6.65
CA SER A 248 10.25 16.26 -5.58
C SER A 248 9.89 17.54 -4.81
N LYS A 249 9.07 18.41 -5.37
CA LYS A 249 8.57 19.61 -4.67
C LYS A 249 7.40 19.29 -3.74
N ILE A 250 6.72 18.18 -3.97
CA ILE A 250 5.58 17.69 -3.19
C ILE A 250 6.04 16.65 -2.16
N LEU A 251 6.74 15.61 -2.61
CA LEU A 251 7.22 14.52 -1.77
C LEU A 251 8.45 14.93 -0.96
N LYS A 252 8.25 15.84 -0.01
CA LYS A 252 9.23 16.22 1.00
C LYS A 252 8.95 15.49 2.31
N ARG A 253 9.87 15.63 3.28
CA ARG A 253 9.76 15.01 4.59
C ARG A 253 8.40 15.26 5.24
N GLU A 254 7.89 16.49 5.18
CA GLU A 254 6.62 16.91 5.78
C GLU A 254 5.42 16.16 5.19
N ALA A 255 5.45 15.86 3.89
CA ALA A 255 4.40 15.08 3.23
C ALA A 255 4.36 13.63 3.74
N PHE A 256 5.52 12.98 3.91
CA PHE A 256 5.58 11.63 4.48
C PHE A 256 5.16 11.60 5.94
N GLU A 257 5.52 12.61 6.74
CA GLU A 257 5.05 12.73 8.12
C GLU A 257 3.53 12.88 8.19
N ASN A 258 2.92 13.67 7.30
CA ASN A 258 1.46 13.77 7.18
C ASN A 258 0.83 12.43 6.82
N ALA A 259 1.44 11.69 5.90
CA ALA A 259 0.95 10.36 5.51
C ALA A 259 1.02 9.36 6.68
N ILE A 260 2.09 9.36 7.49
CA ILE A 260 2.19 8.51 8.69
C ILE A 260 1.09 8.84 9.68
N ARG A 261 0.84 10.13 9.95
CA ARG A 261 -0.21 10.58 10.88
C ARG A 261 -1.61 10.24 10.37
N ALA A 262 -1.84 10.45 9.07
CA ALA A 262 -3.10 10.06 8.42
C ALA A 262 -3.31 8.54 8.47
N ASN A 263 -2.26 7.72 8.25
CA ASN A 263 -2.35 6.28 8.37
C ASN A 263 -2.78 5.83 9.78
N ALA A 264 -2.26 6.47 10.82
CA ALA A 264 -2.68 6.23 12.20
C ALA A 264 -4.16 6.61 12.41
N ALA A 265 -4.55 7.82 11.97
CA ALA A 265 -5.90 8.35 12.17
C ALA A 265 -7.00 7.57 11.44
N ILE A 266 -6.71 6.97 10.28
CA ILE A 266 -7.66 6.14 9.55
C ILE A 266 -7.64 4.66 9.95
N GLY A 267 -6.75 4.25 10.86
CA GLY A 267 -6.51 2.84 11.16
C GLY A 267 -6.04 2.06 9.93
N GLY A 268 -5.11 2.63 9.17
CA GLY A 268 -4.64 2.09 7.89
C GLY A 268 -3.81 0.80 8.00
N SER A 269 -3.44 0.26 6.87
CA SER A 269 -2.71 -1.00 6.73
C SER A 269 -1.25 -0.90 7.17
N THR A 270 -0.71 -1.96 7.79
CA THR A 270 0.73 -2.12 8.06
C THR A 270 1.57 -2.12 6.78
N ASN A 271 1.01 -2.54 5.64
CA ASN A 271 1.70 -2.53 4.35
C ASN A 271 2.13 -1.12 3.93
N ALA A 272 1.42 -0.06 4.37
CA ALA A 272 1.79 1.32 4.09
C ALA A 272 3.19 1.68 4.60
N VAL A 273 3.65 1.06 5.69
CA VAL A 273 5.00 1.25 6.24
C VAL A 273 6.05 0.93 5.19
N ILE A 274 5.98 -0.28 4.61
CA ILE A 274 6.91 -0.75 3.58
C ILE A 274 6.87 0.17 2.36
N HIS A 275 5.66 0.54 1.93
CA HIS A 275 5.47 1.31 0.70
C HIS A 275 5.94 2.76 0.85
N LEU A 276 5.66 3.43 1.96
CA LEU A 276 6.11 4.79 2.21
C LEU A 276 7.63 4.89 2.32
N ILE A 277 8.29 3.92 2.99
CA ILE A 277 9.75 3.84 3.06
C ILE A 277 10.35 3.68 1.65
N ALA A 278 9.79 2.78 0.83
CA ALA A 278 10.27 2.57 -0.53
C ALA A 278 10.10 3.82 -1.42
N ILE A 279 8.94 4.48 -1.39
CA ILE A 279 8.69 5.72 -2.15
C ILE A 279 9.65 6.83 -1.71
N ALA A 280 9.84 7.00 -0.40
CA ALA A 280 10.76 7.98 0.16
C ALA A 280 12.21 7.71 -0.29
N GLY A 281 12.65 6.46 -0.29
CA GLY A 281 13.97 6.05 -0.77
C GLY A 281 14.22 6.41 -2.23
N ARG A 282 13.20 6.27 -3.11
CA ARG A 282 13.32 6.60 -4.55
C ARG A 282 13.49 8.10 -4.82
N ILE A 283 13.05 8.96 -3.91
CA ILE A 283 13.19 10.41 -4.04
C ILE A 283 14.24 11.00 -3.08
N GLY A 284 14.98 10.15 -2.38
CA GLY A 284 16.06 10.56 -1.48
C GLY A 284 15.60 11.18 -0.15
N VAL A 285 14.37 10.93 0.27
CA VAL A 285 13.85 11.35 1.58
C VAL A 285 14.14 10.25 2.61
N GLY A 286 14.90 10.58 3.65
CA GLY A 286 15.18 9.64 4.75
C GLY A 286 13.90 9.34 5.55
N LEU A 287 13.44 8.10 5.52
CA LEU A 287 12.30 7.59 6.28
C LEU A 287 12.63 6.20 6.83
N CYS A 288 12.33 5.95 8.11
CA CYS A 288 12.62 4.69 8.78
C CYS A 288 11.48 4.26 9.70
N LEU A 289 11.56 3.04 10.24
CA LEU A 289 10.53 2.51 11.14
C LEU A 289 10.30 3.39 12.37
N ASP A 290 11.36 3.98 12.95
CA ASP A 290 11.23 4.82 14.15
C ASP A 290 10.37 6.07 13.90
N ASP A 291 10.26 6.54 12.65
CA ASP A 291 9.35 7.63 12.32
C ASP A 291 7.89 7.23 12.49
N PHE A 292 7.54 5.99 12.16
CA PHE A 292 6.16 5.49 12.34
C PHE A 292 5.79 5.37 13.81
N ASP A 293 6.71 4.92 14.66
CA ASP A 293 6.47 4.87 16.10
C ASP A 293 6.36 6.27 16.69
N ARG A 294 7.33 7.14 16.42
CA ARG A 294 7.40 8.49 16.95
C ARG A 294 6.23 9.38 16.53
N LEU A 295 5.82 9.31 15.25
CA LEU A 295 4.81 10.21 14.67
C LEU A 295 3.40 9.64 14.72
N GLY A 296 3.26 8.31 14.77
CA GLY A 296 1.97 7.65 14.56
C GLY A 296 1.47 6.87 15.75
N SER A 297 2.32 6.18 16.50
CA SER A 297 1.89 5.16 17.47
C SER A 297 1.00 5.69 18.60
N SER A 298 1.24 6.93 19.05
CA SER A 298 0.44 7.60 20.10
C SER A 298 -0.81 8.28 19.55
N LEU A 299 -0.96 8.41 18.23
CA LEU A 299 -2.12 9.04 17.64
C LEU A 299 -3.37 8.15 17.74
N PRO A 300 -4.54 8.77 17.88
CA PRO A 300 -5.79 8.04 17.90
C PRO A 300 -6.22 7.59 16.50
N CYS A 301 -6.94 6.48 16.43
CA CYS A 301 -7.76 6.16 15.26
C CYS A 301 -9.08 6.95 15.34
N LEU A 302 -9.36 7.76 14.33
CA LEU A 302 -10.56 8.59 14.26
C LEU A 302 -11.69 7.92 13.49
N VAL A 303 -11.38 6.96 12.62
CA VAL A 303 -12.34 6.39 11.68
C VAL A 303 -12.81 5.01 12.12
N ASP A 304 -14.12 4.88 12.35
CA ASP A 304 -14.79 3.60 12.63
C ASP A 304 -15.08 2.87 11.33
N ILE A 305 -14.05 2.23 10.76
CA ILE A 305 -14.13 1.52 9.46
C ILE A 305 -13.50 0.13 9.56
N GLN A 306 -14.05 -0.85 8.82
CA GLN A 306 -13.46 -2.20 8.76
C GLN A 306 -12.02 -2.15 8.18
N PRO A 307 -11.09 -2.97 8.71
CA PRO A 307 -11.27 -4.06 9.68
C PRO A 307 -11.26 -3.63 11.16
N SER A 308 -10.89 -2.39 11.49
CA SER A 308 -10.79 -1.91 12.88
C SER A 308 -12.13 -1.56 13.51
N GLY A 309 -13.14 -1.29 12.69
CA GLY A 309 -14.49 -0.86 13.05
C GLY A 309 -15.58 -1.53 12.20
N LYS A 310 -16.71 -0.86 12.04
CA LYS A 310 -17.92 -1.45 11.44
C LYS A 310 -18.30 -0.92 10.05
N TYR A 311 -18.00 0.36 9.75
CA TYR A 311 -18.41 1.01 8.50
C TYR A 311 -17.52 0.63 7.30
N LEU A 312 -17.91 1.05 6.08
CA LEU A 312 -17.21 0.79 4.83
C LEU A 312 -16.77 2.09 4.15
N MET A 313 -16.02 1.99 3.05
CA MET A 313 -15.47 3.15 2.34
C MET A 313 -16.54 4.09 1.77
N GLU A 314 -17.73 3.58 1.43
CA GLU A 314 -18.85 4.39 0.97
C GLU A 314 -19.37 5.29 2.12
N ASP A 315 -19.51 4.75 3.34
CA ASP A 315 -19.85 5.52 4.53
C ASP A 315 -18.77 6.56 4.84
N PHE A 316 -17.51 6.18 4.73
CA PHE A 316 -16.37 7.09 4.93
C PHE A 316 -16.39 8.25 3.93
N PHE A 317 -16.70 7.98 2.66
CA PHE A 317 -16.85 9.01 1.64
C PHE A 317 -17.96 10.01 2.01
N TYR A 318 -19.15 9.53 2.34
CA TYR A 318 -20.29 10.39 2.71
C TYR A 318 -20.08 11.09 4.06
N ALA A 319 -19.22 10.58 4.92
CA ALA A 319 -18.84 11.26 6.16
C ALA A 319 -17.88 12.44 5.97
N GLY A 320 -17.20 12.53 4.82
CA GLY A 320 -16.24 13.60 4.49
C GLY A 320 -14.88 13.11 4.02
N GLY A 321 -14.60 11.81 4.12
CA GLY A 321 -13.40 11.17 3.60
C GLY A 321 -12.09 11.65 4.23
N VAL A 322 -10.99 11.50 3.48
CA VAL A 322 -9.64 11.92 3.92
C VAL A 322 -9.55 13.41 4.24
N PRO A 323 -10.19 14.34 3.49
CA PRO A 323 -10.15 15.76 3.83
C PRO A 323 -10.65 16.06 5.25
N ALA A 324 -11.74 15.41 5.68
CA ALA A 324 -12.27 15.59 7.04
C ALA A 324 -11.31 15.06 8.12
N VAL A 325 -10.62 13.95 7.86
CA VAL A 325 -9.60 13.41 8.77
C VAL A 325 -8.39 14.34 8.87
N LEU A 326 -7.89 14.84 7.74
CA LEU A 326 -6.76 15.77 7.71
C LEU A 326 -7.09 17.09 8.38
N ARG A 327 -8.34 17.56 8.29
CA ARG A 327 -8.82 18.71 9.05
C ARG A 327 -8.73 18.46 10.55
N GLU A 328 -9.22 17.34 11.06
CA GLU A 328 -9.15 17.00 12.49
C GLU A 328 -7.69 16.95 12.98
N LEU A 329 -6.76 16.39 12.18
CA LEU A 329 -5.33 16.40 12.49
C LEU A 329 -4.76 17.82 12.48
N GLY A 330 -5.16 18.65 11.52
CA GLY A 330 -4.72 20.04 11.45
C GLY A 330 -5.22 20.88 12.60
N GLU A 331 -6.50 20.78 12.97
CA GLU A 331 -7.09 21.49 14.13
C GLU A 331 -6.43 21.10 15.46
N SER A 332 -5.84 19.89 15.51
CA SER A 332 -5.12 19.36 16.69
C SER A 332 -3.60 19.58 16.64
N ASP A 333 -3.10 20.42 15.73
CA ASP A 333 -1.68 20.80 15.55
C ASP A 333 -0.73 19.60 15.29
N VAL A 334 -1.25 18.51 14.74
CA VAL A 334 -0.45 17.32 14.39
C VAL A 334 -0.28 17.15 12.86
N LEU A 335 -0.63 18.14 12.06
CA LEU A 335 -0.45 18.17 10.61
C LEU A 335 0.62 19.20 10.21
N ASN A 336 1.53 18.86 9.30
CA ASN A 336 2.42 19.81 8.64
C ASN A 336 1.59 20.60 7.61
N ARG A 337 0.99 21.71 8.06
CA ARG A 337 -0.03 22.47 7.32
C ARG A 337 0.45 23.08 6.01
N ASP A 338 1.73 23.43 5.91
CA ASP A 338 2.32 24.12 4.75
C ASP A 338 2.82 23.16 3.66
N ALA A 339 2.69 21.84 3.85
CA ALA A 339 3.09 20.86 2.87
C ALA A 339 2.39 21.12 1.52
N VAL A 340 3.17 21.29 0.46
CA VAL A 340 2.68 21.60 -0.89
C VAL A 340 2.00 20.38 -1.49
N THR A 341 0.91 20.60 -2.23
CA THR A 341 0.14 19.54 -2.89
C THR A 341 0.08 19.73 -4.40
N ALA A 342 -0.35 18.71 -5.12
CA ALA A 342 -0.46 18.69 -6.58
C ALA A 342 -1.33 19.83 -7.16
N ASN A 343 -2.30 20.36 -6.41
CA ASN A 343 -3.08 21.51 -6.87
C ASN A 343 -2.36 22.88 -6.70
N GLY A 344 -1.13 22.88 -6.17
CA GLY A 344 -0.33 24.08 -5.94
C GLY A 344 -0.64 24.82 -4.64
N GLN A 345 -1.58 24.33 -3.85
CA GLN A 345 -1.93 24.88 -2.53
C GLN A 345 -1.24 24.08 -1.42
N SER A 346 -1.20 24.64 -0.20
CA SER A 346 -0.82 23.87 0.97
C SER A 346 -1.90 22.82 1.29
N ILE A 347 -1.52 21.75 1.98
CA ILE A 347 -2.48 20.73 2.41
C ILE A 347 -3.56 21.32 3.32
N TRP A 348 -3.20 22.28 4.16
CA TRP A 348 -4.16 22.96 5.03
C TRP A 348 -5.19 23.77 4.25
N ASN A 349 -4.77 24.53 3.25
CA ASN A 349 -5.71 25.29 2.40
C ASN A 349 -6.73 24.37 1.69
N ASN A 350 -6.36 23.13 1.43
CA ASN A 350 -7.28 22.16 0.83
C ASN A 350 -8.31 21.60 1.81
N VAL A 351 -8.02 21.57 3.10
CA VAL A 351 -8.84 20.82 4.07
C VAL A 351 -9.40 21.65 5.22
N ALA A 352 -8.97 22.89 5.41
CA ALA A 352 -9.37 23.74 6.53
C ALA A 352 -10.90 23.88 6.69
N GLU A 353 -11.61 23.89 5.58
CA GLU A 353 -13.07 23.97 5.55
C GLU A 353 -13.77 22.66 5.19
N ALA A 354 -13.03 21.53 5.16
CA ALA A 354 -13.59 20.25 4.78
C ALA A 354 -14.70 19.82 5.77
N PRO A 355 -15.92 19.54 5.30
CA PRO A 355 -17.00 19.17 6.20
C PRO A 355 -16.84 17.74 6.72
N CYS A 356 -17.30 17.50 7.94
CA CYS A 356 -17.56 16.17 8.45
C CYS A 356 -19.06 16.01 8.69
N TRP A 357 -19.70 15.20 7.85
CA TRP A 357 -21.15 15.04 7.84
C TRP A 357 -21.65 13.92 8.77
N ASN A 358 -20.78 12.98 9.15
CA ASN A 358 -21.14 11.88 10.04
C ASN A 358 -20.05 11.61 11.07
N ARG A 359 -20.31 12.02 12.31
CA ARG A 359 -19.42 11.86 13.46
C ARG A 359 -19.40 10.43 14.04
N GLU A 360 -20.29 9.57 13.62
CA GLU A 360 -20.19 8.14 13.97
C GLU A 360 -19.09 7.43 13.17
N VAL A 361 -18.88 7.86 11.92
CA VAL A 361 -17.86 7.30 11.02
C VAL A 361 -16.50 7.96 11.25
N ILE A 362 -16.46 9.31 11.29
CA ILE A 362 -15.23 10.10 11.52
C ILE A 362 -15.37 10.85 12.84
N ARG A 363 -14.72 10.36 13.87
CA ARG A 363 -14.74 10.91 15.22
C ARG A 363 -13.90 12.19 15.31
N ARG A 364 -14.15 13.00 16.37
CA ARG A 364 -13.28 14.12 16.72
C ARG A 364 -11.96 13.60 17.29
N PHE A 365 -10.90 14.39 17.15
CA PHE A 365 -9.62 14.06 17.76
C PHE A 365 -9.70 13.97 19.29
N SER A 366 -10.54 14.82 19.92
CA SER A 366 -10.80 14.80 21.36
C SER A 366 -11.64 13.61 21.84
N GLU A 367 -12.41 12.97 20.95
CA GLU A 367 -13.30 11.85 21.25
C GLU A 367 -13.09 10.73 20.20
N PRO A 368 -11.91 10.11 20.15
CA PRO A 368 -11.54 9.21 19.05
C PRO A 368 -12.28 7.87 19.12
N PHE A 369 -12.29 7.16 18.02
CA PHE A 369 -12.78 5.78 17.93
C PHE A 369 -11.92 4.84 18.80
N LYS A 370 -10.60 4.96 18.71
CA LYS A 370 -9.63 4.24 19.57
C LYS A 370 -8.45 5.14 19.89
N ALA A 371 -8.04 5.19 21.15
CA ALA A 371 -6.85 5.90 21.58
C ALA A 371 -5.57 5.09 21.27
N ASN A 372 -4.42 5.78 21.08
CA ASN A 372 -3.10 5.17 20.87
C ASN A 372 -3.12 4.00 19.87
N ALA A 373 -3.71 4.23 18.71
CA ALA A 373 -4.11 3.18 17.79
C ALA A 373 -3.27 3.11 16.51
N GLY A 374 -2.27 3.98 16.38
CA GLY A 374 -1.33 3.95 15.27
C GLY A 374 -0.41 2.73 15.31
N ILE A 375 0.31 2.50 14.21
CA ILE A 375 1.23 1.38 14.10
C ILE A 375 2.35 1.51 15.12
N ALA A 376 2.54 0.49 15.97
CA ALA A 376 3.62 0.40 16.93
C ALA A 376 4.79 -0.40 16.35
N VAL A 377 6.01 0.06 16.57
CA VAL A 377 7.25 -0.63 16.17
C VAL A 377 7.81 -1.36 17.39
N LEU A 378 8.05 -2.65 17.26
CA LEU A 378 8.56 -3.53 18.31
C LEU A 378 10.02 -3.85 18.05
N ARG A 379 10.82 -3.96 19.11
CA ARG A 379 12.22 -4.38 19.05
C ARG A 379 12.51 -5.43 20.12
N GLY A 380 13.61 -6.14 19.97
CA GLY A 380 14.07 -7.17 20.88
C GLY A 380 14.94 -8.18 20.16
N ASN A 381 15.31 -9.25 20.85
CA ASN A 381 16.22 -10.24 20.28
C ASN A 381 15.62 -11.08 19.15
N ILE A 382 14.30 -11.05 18.94
CA ILE A 382 13.63 -11.64 17.74
C ILE A 382 13.67 -10.66 16.57
N ALA A 383 13.53 -9.37 16.82
CA ALA A 383 13.38 -8.31 15.81
C ALA A 383 14.34 -7.14 16.09
N PRO A 384 15.66 -7.31 15.96
CA PRO A 384 16.62 -6.25 16.26
C PRO A 384 16.46 -5.03 15.34
N ASP A 385 16.10 -5.22 14.07
CA ASP A 385 15.86 -4.15 13.10
C ASP A 385 14.39 -3.68 13.11
N GLY A 386 13.53 -4.35 13.88
CA GLY A 386 12.15 -3.98 14.14
C GLY A 386 11.12 -4.99 13.61
N ALA A 387 9.92 -4.84 14.12
CA ALA A 387 8.68 -5.48 13.67
C ALA A 387 7.54 -4.51 13.89
N VAL A 388 6.39 -4.73 13.27
CA VAL A 388 5.24 -3.82 13.39
C VAL A 388 4.01 -4.57 13.87
N ILE A 389 3.18 -3.87 14.65
CA ILE A 389 1.84 -4.33 15.03
C ILE A 389 0.85 -3.17 14.86
N LYS A 390 -0.41 -3.51 14.53
CA LYS A 390 -1.53 -2.58 14.43
C LYS A 390 -2.45 -2.73 15.64
N PRO A 391 -2.27 -1.97 16.73
CA PRO A 391 -3.08 -2.09 17.94
C PRO A 391 -4.57 -1.86 17.71
N SER A 392 -4.96 -1.02 16.74
CA SER A 392 -6.37 -0.74 16.41
C SER A 392 -7.15 -1.97 15.93
N ALA A 393 -6.48 -3.01 15.46
CA ALA A 393 -7.10 -4.25 15.00
C ALA A 393 -6.84 -5.45 15.93
N ALA A 394 -6.06 -5.26 16.99
CA ALA A 394 -5.66 -6.29 17.95
C ALA A 394 -6.61 -6.35 19.15
N SER A 395 -6.63 -7.49 19.83
CA SER A 395 -7.33 -7.65 21.12
C SER A 395 -6.54 -7.00 22.24
N PRO A 396 -7.11 -6.03 22.99
CA PRO A 396 -6.37 -5.26 23.97
C PRO A 396 -5.65 -6.09 25.05
N HIS A 397 -6.26 -7.20 25.49
CA HIS A 397 -5.70 -8.09 26.51
C HIS A 397 -4.47 -8.88 26.02
N LEU A 398 -4.26 -9.00 24.70
CA LEU A 398 -3.12 -9.69 24.10
C LEU A 398 -1.95 -8.75 23.78
N LEU A 399 -2.10 -7.43 23.96
CA LEU A 399 -1.01 -6.46 23.73
C LEU A 399 0.13 -6.57 24.74
N GLN A 400 -0.09 -7.27 25.85
CA GLN A 400 0.92 -7.74 26.79
C GLN A 400 0.69 -9.23 26.99
N HIS A 401 1.57 -10.05 26.46
CA HIS A 401 1.39 -11.50 26.44
C HIS A 401 2.73 -12.23 26.56
N ARG A 402 2.69 -13.34 27.27
CA ARG A 402 3.83 -14.26 27.41
C ARG A 402 3.33 -15.67 27.19
N GLY A 403 3.86 -16.36 26.16
CA GLY A 403 3.36 -17.66 25.79
C GLY A 403 4.39 -18.58 25.16
N ARG A 404 4.06 -19.86 25.09
CA ARG A 404 4.85 -20.90 24.43
C ARG A 404 4.71 -20.78 22.92
N ALA A 405 5.84 -20.82 22.19
CA ALA A 405 5.85 -20.79 20.73
C ALA A 405 5.35 -22.11 20.11
N VAL A 406 4.41 -21.99 19.18
CA VAL A 406 4.04 -23.04 18.22
C VAL A 406 4.56 -22.59 16.86
N VAL A 407 5.59 -23.27 16.37
CA VAL A 407 6.38 -22.85 15.21
C VAL A 407 5.97 -23.59 13.95
N PHE A 408 5.88 -22.83 12.86
CA PHE A 408 5.70 -23.31 11.50
C PHE A 408 6.87 -22.77 10.66
N GLU A 409 7.65 -23.66 10.08
CA GLU A 409 8.84 -23.28 9.30
C GLU A 409 8.46 -22.68 7.93
N THR A 410 7.33 -23.11 7.35
CA THR A 410 6.81 -22.59 6.07
C THR A 410 5.29 -22.48 6.11
N ILE A 411 4.73 -21.76 5.13
CA ILE A 411 3.27 -21.62 4.98
C ILE A 411 2.60 -22.97 4.62
N GLU A 412 3.30 -23.83 3.89
CA GLU A 412 2.82 -25.16 3.54
C GLU A 412 2.70 -26.05 4.80
N GLU A 413 3.69 -26.01 5.67
CA GLU A 413 3.64 -26.69 6.97
C GLU A 413 2.49 -26.16 7.82
N PHE A 414 2.32 -24.83 7.87
CA PHE A 414 1.17 -24.23 8.57
C PHE A 414 -0.16 -24.79 8.05
N HIS A 415 -0.38 -24.79 6.74
CA HIS A 415 -1.62 -25.30 6.15
C HIS A 415 -1.86 -26.80 6.43
N SER A 416 -0.80 -27.60 6.47
CA SER A 416 -0.90 -29.02 6.74
C SER A 416 -1.26 -29.35 8.19
N ARG A 417 -0.86 -28.50 9.15
CA ARG A 417 -0.96 -28.76 10.59
C ARG A 417 -2.08 -28.00 11.31
N ILE A 418 -2.48 -26.81 10.83
CA ILE A 418 -3.38 -25.93 11.59
C ILE A 418 -4.77 -26.50 11.84
N ASN A 419 -5.18 -27.47 11.02
CA ASN A 419 -6.49 -28.15 11.15
C ASN A 419 -6.41 -29.45 11.97
N ASP A 420 -5.23 -29.88 12.42
CA ASP A 420 -5.05 -31.09 13.20
C ASP A 420 -5.61 -30.89 14.62
N GLU A 421 -6.58 -31.71 15.01
CA GLU A 421 -7.17 -31.69 16.36
C GLU A 421 -6.14 -32.03 17.45
N ASN A 422 -5.08 -32.77 17.11
CA ASN A 422 -4.00 -33.16 18.01
C ASN A 422 -2.85 -32.14 18.07
N LEU A 423 -2.89 -31.07 17.27
CA LEU A 423 -1.87 -30.01 17.37
C LEU A 423 -1.81 -29.48 18.80
N ASP A 424 -0.64 -29.56 19.44
CA ASP A 424 -0.44 -29.05 20.80
C ASP A 424 -0.42 -27.52 20.82
N ILE A 425 -1.62 -26.94 20.88
CA ILE A 425 -1.87 -25.50 20.90
C ILE A 425 -3.11 -25.16 21.75
N ASP A 426 -2.99 -24.14 22.56
CA ASP A 426 -4.05 -23.50 23.33
C ASP A 426 -4.06 -21.98 23.13
N GLU A 427 -5.01 -21.28 23.75
CA GLU A 427 -5.20 -19.83 23.62
C GLU A 427 -4.05 -18.98 24.15
N ASN A 428 -3.16 -19.55 24.99
CA ASN A 428 -2.02 -18.85 25.57
C ASN A 428 -0.74 -19.02 24.72
N CYS A 429 -0.78 -19.87 23.70
CA CYS A 429 0.34 -20.08 22.81
C CYS A 429 0.57 -18.87 21.89
N VAL A 430 1.81 -18.71 21.43
CA VAL A 430 2.23 -17.76 20.41
C VAL A 430 2.50 -18.52 19.11
N MET A 431 1.75 -18.23 18.06
CA MET A 431 1.96 -18.82 16.73
C MET A 431 3.10 -18.10 16.03
N VAL A 432 4.09 -18.83 15.54
CA VAL A 432 5.26 -18.28 14.84
C VAL A 432 5.36 -18.88 13.45
N LEU A 433 5.29 -18.05 12.40
CA LEU A 433 5.48 -18.44 11.00
C LEU A 433 6.76 -17.83 10.46
N LYS A 434 7.68 -18.67 9.99
CA LYS A 434 8.98 -18.27 9.47
C LYS A 434 9.07 -18.31 7.95
N ASN A 435 10.15 -17.77 7.41
CA ASN A 435 10.53 -17.86 6.00
C ASN A 435 9.46 -17.34 5.03
N CYS A 436 8.70 -16.33 5.45
CA CYS A 436 7.69 -15.67 4.64
C CYS A 436 8.00 -14.18 4.38
N GLY A 437 9.21 -13.76 4.70
CA GLY A 437 9.73 -12.43 4.41
C GLY A 437 10.14 -12.23 2.94
N PRO A 438 10.77 -11.09 2.61
CA PRO A 438 11.12 -10.71 1.24
C PRO A 438 11.88 -11.78 0.45
N LYS A 439 12.86 -12.45 1.06
CA LYS A 439 13.67 -13.50 0.43
C LYS A 439 13.10 -14.90 0.62
N GLY A 440 12.59 -15.19 1.82
CA GLY A 440 12.11 -16.51 2.20
C GLY A 440 10.87 -16.95 1.43
N TYR A 441 9.95 -16.04 1.21
CA TYR A 441 8.83 -16.19 0.26
C TYR A 441 8.87 -15.00 -0.70
N PRO A 442 9.48 -15.14 -1.87
CA PRO A 442 9.76 -14.02 -2.74
C PRO A 442 8.54 -13.13 -3.00
N GLY A 443 8.65 -11.85 -2.59
CA GLY A 443 7.54 -10.91 -2.58
C GLY A 443 6.78 -10.83 -1.25
N MET A 444 7.17 -11.58 -0.21
CA MET A 444 6.63 -11.41 1.14
C MET A 444 5.09 -11.50 1.16
N ALA A 445 4.54 -12.71 0.99
CA ALA A 445 3.08 -12.94 0.87
C ALA A 445 2.29 -12.47 2.09
N GLU A 446 0.97 -12.24 1.89
CA GLU A 446 0.03 -11.81 2.95
C GLU A 446 -0.49 -13.00 3.76
N VAL A 447 0.42 -13.75 4.38
CA VAL A 447 0.11 -14.98 5.14
C VAL A 447 0.28 -14.83 6.66
N GLY A 448 0.79 -13.68 7.11
CA GLY A 448 1.12 -13.46 8.53
C GLY A 448 -0.08 -13.45 9.47
N ASN A 449 -1.31 -13.23 8.95
CA ASN A 449 -2.52 -13.26 9.77
C ASN A 449 -2.95 -14.68 10.20
N MET A 450 -2.27 -15.72 9.76
CA MET A 450 -2.47 -17.13 10.12
C MET A 450 -3.87 -17.46 10.68
N LEU A 451 -4.59 -18.38 10.07
CA LEU A 451 -5.91 -18.81 10.56
C LEU A 451 -5.78 -19.47 11.93
N LEU A 452 -6.76 -19.25 12.81
CA LEU A 452 -6.79 -19.91 14.11
C LEU A 452 -7.20 -21.39 13.99
N PRO A 453 -6.72 -22.27 14.89
CA PRO A 453 -7.14 -23.67 14.91
C PRO A 453 -8.66 -23.83 15.08
N PRO A 454 -9.34 -24.69 14.30
CA PRO A 454 -10.80 -24.89 14.41
C PRO A 454 -11.26 -25.26 15.82
N LYS A 455 -10.46 -26.04 16.54
CA LYS A 455 -10.76 -26.45 17.91
C LYS A 455 -10.82 -25.27 18.90
N LEU A 456 -10.04 -24.21 18.66
CA LEU A 456 -10.07 -22.99 19.49
C LEU A 456 -11.22 -22.07 19.08
N LEU A 457 -11.50 -21.94 17.78
CA LEU A 457 -12.67 -21.22 17.28
C LEU A 457 -13.97 -21.78 17.85
N ARG A 458 -14.12 -23.13 17.92
CA ARG A 458 -15.27 -23.77 18.55
C ARG A 458 -15.41 -23.50 20.05
N LYS A 459 -14.32 -23.18 20.74
CA LYS A 459 -14.32 -22.74 22.15
C LYS A 459 -14.61 -21.23 22.30
N GLY A 460 -14.82 -20.50 21.19
CA GLY A 460 -15.07 -19.06 21.20
C GLY A 460 -13.80 -18.21 21.26
N ILE A 461 -12.62 -18.80 21.09
CA ILE A 461 -11.35 -18.06 20.97
C ILE A 461 -11.27 -17.46 19.56
N THR A 462 -11.25 -16.13 19.47
CA THR A 462 -11.30 -15.39 18.21
C THR A 462 -10.00 -14.64 17.89
N ASP A 463 -9.02 -14.65 18.80
CA ASP A 463 -7.71 -14.03 18.59
C ASP A 463 -6.62 -14.74 19.40
N MET A 464 -5.39 -14.70 18.88
CA MET A 464 -4.17 -15.21 19.52
C MET A 464 -3.00 -14.34 19.06
N VAL A 465 -1.89 -14.33 19.81
CA VAL A 465 -0.65 -13.71 19.36
C VAL A 465 -0.05 -14.50 18.22
N ARG A 466 0.23 -13.82 17.11
CA ARG A 466 0.84 -14.36 15.89
C ARG A 466 2.05 -13.52 15.52
N ILE A 467 3.15 -14.14 15.13
CA ILE A 467 4.41 -13.47 14.79
C ILE A 467 4.93 -14.02 13.48
N SER A 468 5.33 -13.15 12.55
CA SER A 468 5.92 -13.57 11.28
C SER A 468 6.79 -12.46 10.66
N ASP A 469 7.72 -12.88 9.80
CA ASP A 469 8.41 -12.00 8.86
C ASP A 469 7.57 -11.70 7.61
N ALA A 470 6.37 -12.28 7.50
CA ALA A 470 5.39 -12.02 6.44
C ALA A 470 4.69 -10.66 6.58
N ARG A 471 3.90 -10.33 5.55
CA ARG A 471 2.82 -9.32 5.62
C ARG A 471 1.49 -9.98 5.96
N MET A 472 0.48 -9.18 6.25
CA MET A 472 -0.92 -9.62 6.23
C MET A 472 -1.75 -8.73 5.31
N SER A 473 -2.90 -9.23 4.87
CA SER A 473 -3.89 -8.41 4.21
C SER A 473 -4.29 -7.21 5.08
N GLY A 474 -4.37 -6.02 4.50
CA GLY A 474 -4.87 -4.84 5.21
C GLY A 474 -6.32 -4.98 5.67
N THR A 475 -7.05 -6.00 5.17
CA THR A 475 -8.43 -6.33 5.55
C THR A 475 -8.53 -7.34 6.71
N ALA A 476 -7.38 -7.94 7.12
CA ALA A 476 -7.31 -8.87 8.26
C ALA A 476 -7.25 -8.12 9.59
N TYR A 477 -7.51 -8.85 10.67
CA TYR A 477 -7.55 -8.35 12.04
C TYR A 477 -6.90 -9.33 13.02
N GLY A 478 -6.73 -8.90 14.27
CA GLY A 478 -6.18 -9.68 15.37
C GLY A 478 -4.80 -9.20 15.83
N THR A 479 -4.28 -9.86 16.85
CA THR A 479 -2.99 -9.54 17.48
C THR A 479 -1.86 -10.19 16.69
N VAL A 480 -1.39 -9.49 15.65
CA VAL A 480 -0.41 -10.00 14.69
C VAL A 480 0.80 -9.07 14.63
N VAL A 481 1.96 -9.60 14.98
CA VAL A 481 3.26 -8.97 14.79
C VAL A 481 3.82 -9.38 13.44
N LEU A 482 4.14 -8.43 12.60
CA LEU A 482 4.50 -8.60 11.20
C LEU A 482 5.83 -7.95 10.89
N HIS A 483 6.34 -8.23 9.69
CA HIS A 483 7.52 -7.54 9.16
C HIS A 483 8.73 -7.70 10.08
N VAL A 484 8.89 -8.86 10.73
CA VAL A 484 10.04 -9.11 11.61
C VAL A 484 11.32 -8.99 10.78
N ALA A 485 12.20 -8.09 11.21
CA ALA A 485 13.47 -7.82 10.53
C ALA A 485 14.67 -7.97 11.48
N PRO A 486 15.76 -8.55 10.99
CA PRO A 486 15.92 -9.25 9.71
C PRO A 486 15.04 -10.51 9.61
N GLU A 487 14.56 -10.84 8.39
CA GLU A 487 13.75 -12.03 8.14
C GLU A 487 14.48 -13.34 8.42
N ALA A 488 13.74 -14.41 8.69
CA ALA A 488 14.31 -15.74 8.97
C ALA A 488 15.21 -16.26 7.84
N ALA A 489 14.79 -16.13 6.59
CA ALA A 489 15.54 -16.59 5.41
C ALA A 489 16.86 -15.84 5.17
N ALA A 490 17.01 -14.64 5.72
CA ALA A 490 18.26 -13.87 5.71
C ALA A 490 19.15 -14.16 6.94
N GLY A 491 18.80 -15.15 7.76
CA GLY A 491 19.52 -15.49 9.00
C GLY A 491 19.13 -14.59 10.18
N GLY A 492 18.00 -13.89 10.11
CA GLY A 492 17.46 -13.13 11.23
C GLY A 492 17.13 -14.01 12.44
N PRO A 493 17.03 -13.43 13.64
CA PRO A 493 16.83 -14.21 14.87
C PRO A 493 15.50 -14.98 14.90
N LEU A 494 14.49 -14.57 14.14
CA LEU A 494 13.24 -15.32 14.00
C LEU A 494 13.49 -16.77 13.54
N ALA A 495 14.53 -17.01 12.72
CA ALA A 495 14.93 -18.35 12.29
C ALA A 495 15.31 -19.27 13.46
N LEU A 496 15.74 -18.71 14.58
CA LEU A 496 16.25 -19.44 15.75
C LEU A 496 15.18 -19.83 16.75
N VAL A 497 13.95 -19.31 16.61
CA VAL A 497 12.82 -19.67 17.47
C VAL A 497 12.47 -21.15 17.25
N GLN A 498 12.29 -21.91 18.32
CA GLN A 498 11.90 -23.32 18.27
C GLN A 498 10.58 -23.55 18.99
N ALA A 499 9.88 -24.61 18.61
CA ALA A 499 8.66 -25.04 19.31
C ALA A 499 8.95 -25.28 20.79
N GLY A 500 8.09 -24.73 21.65
CA GLY A 500 8.26 -24.80 23.09
C GLY A 500 9.01 -23.64 23.73
N ASP A 501 9.71 -22.81 22.95
CA ASP A 501 10.34 -21.59 23.48
C ASP A 501 9.30 -20.62 24.05
N THR A 502 9.70 -19.82 25.02
CA THR A 502 8.83 -18.77 25.53
C THR A 502 9.08 -17.44 24.80
N VAL A 503 7.99 -16.81 24.34
CA VAL A 503 8.02 -15.50 23.70
C VAL A 503 7.23 -14.50 24.51
N THR A 504 7.80 -13.31 24.71
CA THR A 504 7.15 -12.17 25.36
C THR A 504 6.87 -11.06 24.35
N LEU A 505 5.61 -10.64 24.29
CA LEU A 505 5.12 -9.46 23.59
C LEU A 505 4.70 -8.42 24.63
N ASP A 506 5.28 -7.22 24.60
CA ASP A 506 4.85 -6.09 25.42
C ASP A 506 4.79 -4.83 24.53
N VAL A 507 3.62 -4.58 23.94
CA VAL A 507 3.42 -3.48 22.98
C VAL A 507 3.61 -2.12 23.65
N PRO A 508 3.10 -1.85 24.87
CA PRO A 508 3.41 -0.63 25.60
C PRO A 508 4.91 -0.35 25.76
N LYS A 509 5.72 -1.40 26.00
CA LYS A 509 7.18 -1.27 26.12
C LYS A 509 7.91 -1.41 24.80
N ARG A 510 7.20 -1.57 23.67
CA ARG A 510 7.82 -1.81 22.36
C ARG A 510 8.73 -3.04 22.31
N LEU A 511 8.41 -4.09 23.08
CA LEU A 511 9.25 -5.26 23.27
C LEU A 511 8.69 -6.49 22.56
N LEU A 512 9.58 -7.19 21.82
CA LEU A 512 9.36 -8.54 21.29
C LEU A 512 10.58 -9.40 21.62
N GLN A 513 10.44 -10.30 22.58
CA GLN A 513 11.57 -10.99 23.19
C GLN A 513 11.41 -12.51 23.19
N LEU A 514 12.45 -13.23 22.79
CA LEU A 514 12.62 -14.66 22.99
C LEU A 514 13.36 -14.91 24.31
N GLU A 515 12.76 -15.68 25.20
CA GLU A 515 13.35 -16.00 26.51
C GLU A 515 14.29 -17.21 26.40
N VAL A 516 15.35 -17.07 25.65
CA VAL A 516 16.40 -18.07 25.44
C VAL A 516 17.75 -17.38 25.65
N ASP A 517 18.67 -18.04 26.30
CA ASP A 517 20.01 -17.49 26.58
C ASP A 517 20.87 -17.37 25.31
N ASP A 518 21.84 -16.45 25.35
CA ASP A 518 22.70 -16.14 24.21
C ASP A 518 23.55 -17.33 23.75
N ALA A 519 23.96 -18.23 24.64
CA ALA A 519 24.75 -19.40 24.30
C ALA A 519 23.92 -20.40 23.47
N THR A 520 22.67 -20.61 23.89
CA THR A 520 21.70 -21.41 23.13
C THR A 520 21.38 -20.80 21.76
N LEU A 521 21.17 -19.48 21.68
CA LEU A 521 20.95 -18.79 20.42
C LEU A 521 22.17 -18.90 19.49
N ALA A 522 23.39 -18.77 20.01
CA ALA A 522 24.61 -18.95 19.25
C ALA A 522 24.75 -20.40 18.71
N ALA A 523 24.42 -21.39 19.55
CA ALA A 523 24.43 -22.80 19.13
C ALA A 523 23.38 -23.12 18.06
N ARG A 524 22.19 -22.50 18.11
CA ARG A 524 21.17 -22.61 17.05
C ARG A 524 21.63 -21.92 15.76
N ARG A 525 22.23 -20.75 15.87
CA ARG A 525 22.75 -19.99 14.73
C ARG A 525 23.84 -20.74 13.97
N SER A 526 24.72 -21.46 14.67
CA SER A 526 25.77 -22.24 14.02
C SER A 526 25.24 -23.41 13.17
N LYS A 527 24.00 -23.84 13.39
CA LYS A 527 23.33 -24.93 12.66
C LYS A 527 22.36 -24.41 11.57
N TRP A 528 22.06 -23.11 11.58
CA TRP A 528 21.14 -22.54 10.61
C TRP A 528 21.72 -22.58 9.19
N GLN A 529 20.88 -22.87 8.22
CA GLN A 529 21.23 -22.85 6.79
C GLN A 529 20.20 -21.99 6.03
N PRO A 530 20.64 -21.20 5.05
CA PRO A 530 19.72 -20.41 4.22
C PRO A 530 18.85 -21.34 3.36
N PRO A 531 17.61 -20.93 3.05
CA PRO A 531 16.78 -21.63 2.08
C PRO A 531 17.46 -21.70 0.69
N ALA A 532 17.08 -22.68 -0.12
CA ALA A 532 17.58 -22.79 -1.49
C ALA A 532 17.18 -21.57 -2.33
N ALA A 533 18.16 -20.93 -2.96
CA ALA A 533 17.91 -19.74 -3.78
C ALA A 533 17.33 -20.11 -5.17
N PRO A 534 16.42 -19.29 -5.73
CA PRO A 534 15.94 -19.44 -7.09
C PRO A 534 17.09 -19.36 -8.12
N GLN A 535 17.03 -20.21 -9.17
CA GLN A 535 18.17 -20.36 -10.08
C GLN A 535 18.11 -19.45 -11.32
N ARG A 536 16.94 -18.85 -11.66
CA ARG A 536 16.80 -17.99 -12.84
C ARG A 536 15.61 -17.04 -12.77
N GLY A 537 15.61 -16.10 -13.70
CA GLY A 537 14.48 -15.21 -13.98
C GLY A 537 14.32 -14.11 -12.95
N TRP A 538 13.14 -13.49 -12.98
CA TRP A 538 12.81 -12.37 -12.09
C TRP A 538 12.95 -12.74 -10.61
N THR A 539 12.52 -13.93 -10.20
CA THR A 539 12.58 -14.35 -8.80
C THR A 539 14.02 -14.44 -8.28
N LYS A 540 14.99 -14.91 -9.14
CA LYS A 540 16.42 -14.90 -8.80
C LYS A 540 16.91 -13.47 -8.58
N LEU A 541 16.70 -12.59 -9.56
CA LEU A 541 17.11 -11.19 -9.48
C LEU A 541 16.50 -10.50 -8.23
N TYR A 542 15.23 -10.77 -7.96
CA TYR A 542 14.55 -10.22 -6.79
C TYR A 542 15.22 -10.68 -5.48
N VAL A 543 15.42 -11.98 -5.28
CA VAL A 543 16.00 -12.52 -4.03
C VAL A 543 17.43 -12.06 -3.81
N GLU A 544 18.22 -11.91 -4.89
CA GLU A 544 19.60 -11.42 -4.81
C GLU A 544 19.68 -9.95 -4.36
N HIS A 545 18.73 -9.12 -4.79
CA HIS A 545 18.80 -7.67 -4.65
C HIS A 545 17.77 -7.04 -3.71
N VAL A 546 16.76 -7.79 -3.25
CA VAL A 546 15.75 -7.21 -2.37
C VAL A 546 16.33 -6.85 -1.00
N LEU A 547 16.09 -5.62 -0.60
CA LEU A 547 16.36 -5.11 0.74
C LEU A 547 15.39 -5.69 1.77
N GLN A 548 15.76 -5.66 3.04
CA GLN A 548 14.89 -6.06 4.13
C GLN A 548 13.68 -5.13 4.25
N VAL A 549 12.66 -5.60 4.94
CA VAL A 549 11.37 -4.92 5.05
C VAL A 549 11.47 -3.56 5.74
N ASP A 550 12.35 -3.38 6.71
CA ASP A 550 12.66 -2.11 7.38
C ASP A 550 13.31 -1.07 6.45
N LYS A 551 13.79 -1.50 5.28
CA LYS A 551 14.27 -0.66 4.17
C LYS A 551 13.27 -0.56 3.02
N GLY A 552 12.00 -0.94 3.22
CA GLY A 552 10.94 -0.85 2.24
C GLY A 552 10.86 -2.01 1.25
N ALA A 553 11.65 -3.07 1.40
CA ALA A 553 11.74 -4.21 0.47
C ALA A 553 11.86 -3.76 -1.00
N ASP A 554 12.61 -2.69 -1.25
CA ASP A 554 12.99 -2.24 -2.60
C ASP A 554 14.19 -3.05 -3.10
N LEU A 555 14.57 -2.88 -4.38
CA LEU A 555 15.83 -3.44 -4.88
C LEU A 555 16.97 -2.44 -4.60
N ASP A 556 18.11 -2.92 -4.15
CA ASP A 556 19.26 -2.12 -3.74
C ASP A 556 19.74 -1.16 -4.84
N PHE A 557 19.71 -1.60 -6.10
CA PHE A 557 20.12 -0.81 -7.26
C PHE A 557 19.05 0.18 -7.76
N LEU A 558 17.85 0.19 -7.18
CA LEU A 558 16.76 1.09 -7.55
C LEU A 558 16.56 2.22 -6.54
N VAL A 559 17.22 2.18 -5.38
CA VAL A 559 17.14 3.25 -4.38
C VAL A 559 17.77 4.52 -4.93
N GLY A 560 17.07 5.64 -4.78
CA GLY A 560 17.46 6.94 -5.32
C GLY A 560 16.74 7.29 -6.61
N SER A 561 17.21 8.31 -7.29
CA SER A 561 16.59 8.87 -8.50
C SER A 561 17.52 8.79 -9.70
N SER A 562 17.03 8.24 -10.80
CA SER A 562 17.72 8.26 -12.10
C SER A 562 17.55 9.59 -12.84
N GLY A 563 16.56 10.39 -12.42
CA GLY A 563 16.15 11.60 -13.13
C GLY A 563 15.54 11.31 -14.50
N SER A 564 15.25 12.34 -15.26
CA SER A 564 14.56 12.24 -16.56
C SER A 564 15.47 12.38 -17.78
N LYS A 565 16.78 12.49 -17.60
CA LYS A 565 17.73 12.59 -18.72
C LYS A 565 18.07 11.22 -19.28
N VAL A 566 18.06 11.10 -20.61
CA VAL A 566 18.47 9.88 -21.35
C VAL A 566 19.28 10.25 -22.57
N GLY A 567 20.18 9.37 -23.02
CA GLY A 567 20.84 9.47 -24.31
C GLY A 567 19.82 9.32 -25.45
N ARG A 568 19.97 10.09 -26.53
CA ARG A 568 19.05 10.10 -27.67
C ARG A 568 19.71 9.87 -29.04
N ASP A 569 21.02 9.73 -29.06
CA ASP A 569 21.79 9.57 -30.29
C ASP A 569 21.87 8.08 -30.67
N SER A 570 20.72 7.51 -31.07
CA SER A 570 20.58 6.08 -31.38
C SER A 570 20.35 5.78 -32.88
N HIS A 571 20.33 6.83 -33.74
CA HIS A 571 20.08 6.69 -35.18
C HIS A 571 21.03 7.49 -36.06
#